data_11dc8511f535c32dce29397560dfbd7e
#
_entry.id   11dc8511f535c32dce29397560dfbd7e
#
_cell.length_a   1.000
_cell.length_b   1.000
_cell.length_c   1.000
_cell.angle_alpha   90.00
_cell.angle_beta   90.00
_cell.angle_gamma   90.00
#
_symmetry.space_group_name_H-M   'P 1'
#
loop_
_entity.id
_entity.type
_entity.pdbx_description
1 polymer ?
#
loop_
_entity_poly.entity_id
_entity_poly.type
_entity_poly.pdbx_seq_one_letter_code
_entity_poly.pdbx_strand_id
1 'polypeptide(L)'
;MATERIAPTQHAQAAHRQRLIEAMASSIEEKGYRDTTVADVVRIARTSRRTFYEHFEDRDACFLALFDAVNDETMQQIAAAVRPERPMDEQVDSALQAYMEAVTGHPKLYRSFVRELPGLGQAGSDRQLAVIERFAQLLIDLVESGRRAQPDLVARPLSMDAAIMIVGGLRELAVISLQHGRDLRDLPASTGAMVKALLSGALL
;
A
#
# COMPACT_ATOMS: atom_id res chain seq x y z
N MET A 1 16.00 -26.06 -39.43
CA MET A 1 16.62 -25.92 -38.11
C MET A 1 15.62 -25.20 -37.19
N ALA A 2 14.99 -25.91 -36.27
CA ALA A 2 14.05 -25.33 -35.32
C ALA A 2 14.87 -24.69 -34.18
N THR A 3 14.73 -23.37 -33.99
CA THR A 3 15.35 -22.65 -32.89
C THR A 3 14.60 -23.01 -31.60
N GLU A 4 15.19 -23.85 -30.79
CA GLU A 4 14.72 -24.23 -29.47
C GLU A 4 14.62 -22.97 -28.61
N ARG A 5 13.38 -22.50 -28.31
CA ARG A 5 13.14 -21.39 -27.40
C ARG A 5 13.36 -21.90 -25.98
N ILE A 6 14.51 -21.56 -25.39
CA ILE A 6 14.77 -21.74 -23.98
C ILE A 6 13.68 -20.98 -23.21
N ALA A 7 12.90 -21.68 -22.37
CA ALA A 7 11.93 -21.05 -21.49
C ALA A 7 12.66 -20.06 -20.56
N PRO A 8 12.13 -18.84 -20.35
CA PRO A 8 12.77 -17.88 -19.45
C PRO A 8 12.84 -18.47 -18.04
N THR A 9 13.97 -18.30 -17.37
CA THR A 9 14.15 -18.71 -15.98
C THR A 9 13.14 -17.97 -15.09
N GLN A 10 12.74 -18.56 -13.95
CA GLN A 10 11.80 -17.94 -13.00
C GLN A 10 12.20 -16.48 -12.64
N HIS A 11 13.50 -16.22 -12.54
CA HIS A 11 14.04 -14.87 -12.32
C HIS A 11 13.72 -13.89 -13.46
N ALA A 12 13.83 -14.35 -14.70
CA ALA A 12 13.50 -13.52 -15.87
C ALA A 12 11.98 -13.24 -15.97
N GLN A 13 11.16 -14.20 -15.59
CA GLN A 13 9.70 -14.02 -15.54
C GLN A 13 9.29 -13.01 -14.44
N ALA A 14 9.86 -13.13 -13.24
CA ALA A 14 9.64 -12.17 -12.16
C ALA A 14 10.06 -10.75 -12.55
N ALA A 15 11.22 -10.60 -13.19
CA ALA A 15 11.71 -9.30 -13.67
C ALA A 15 10.81 -8.70 -14.77
N HIS A 16 10.24 -9.52 -15.67
CA HIS A 16 9.28 -9.04 -16.67
C HIS A 16 7.98 -8.58 -16.03
N ARG A 17 7.45 -9.35 -15.10
CA ARG A 17 6.24 -9.00 -14.35
C ARG A 17 6.41 -7.67 -13.61
N GLN A 18 7.54 -7.49 -12.92
CA GLN A 18 7.85 -6.27 -12.18
C GLN A 18 7.92 -5.06 -13.10
N ARG A 19 8.60 -5.13 -14.25
CA ARG A 19 8.65 -4.04 -15.24
C ARG A 19 7.28 -3.66 -15.78
N LEU A 20 6.36 -4.62 -15.95
CA LEU A 20 4.99 -4.34 -16.38
C LEU A 20 4.22 -3.58 -15.31
N ILE A 21 4.39 -3.93 -14.03
CA ILE A 21 3.80 -3.21 -12.89
C ILE A 21 4.32 -1.78 -12.83
N GLU A 22 5.62 -1.57 -12.93
CA GLU A 22 6.25 -0.24 -12.94
C GLU A 22 5.81 0.60 -14.13
N ALA A 23 5.64 -0.02 -15.30
CA ALA A 23 5.13 0.64 -16.49
C ALA A 23 3.65 1.04 -16.35
N MET A 24 2.84 0.23 -15.66
CA MET A 24 1.47 0.58 -15.31
C MET A 24 1.44 1.80 -14.40
N ALA A 25 2.27 1.83 -13.34
CA ALA A 25 2.39 2.99 -12.45
C ALA A 25 2.79 4.25 -13.22
N SER A 26 3.81 4.17 -14.08
CA SER A 26 4.29 5.29 -14.90
C SER A 26 3.20 5.83 -15.82
N SER A 27 2.43 4.95 -16.46
CA SER A 27 1.33 5.35 -17.35
C SER A 27 0.20 6.04 -16.57
N ILE A 28 -0.12 5.54 -15.37
CA ILE A 28 -1.14 6.16 -14.50
C ILE A 28 -0.70 7.55 -14.02
N GLU A 29 0.56 7.72 -13.65
CA GLU A 29 1.10 9.03 -13.26
C GLU A 29 1.08 10.03 -14.42
N GLU A 30 1.28 9.57 -15.66
CA GLU A 30 1.22 10.42 -16.85
C GLU A 30 -0.22 10.87 -17.15
N LYS A 31 -1.16 9.93 -17.29
CA LYS A 31 -2.50 10.19 -17.88
C LYS A 31 -3.69 9.60 -17.11
N GLY A 32 -3.47 8.93 -16.00
CA GLY A 32 -4.51 8.27 -15.21
C GLY A 32 -4.85 6.87 -15.71
N TYR A 33 -5.55 6.11 -14.85
CA TYR A 33 -5.87 4.70 -15.15
C TYR A 33 -6.82 4.54 -16.34
N ARG A 34 -7.85 5.40 -16.45
CA ARG A 34 -8.87 5.27 -17.51
C ARG A 34 -8.29 5.36 -18.91
N ASP A 35 -7.30 6.23 -19.08
CA ASP A 35 -6.63 6.46 -20.35
C ASP A 35 -5.41 5.55 -20.57
N THR A 36 -5.02 4.76 -19.56
CA THR A 36 -3.94 3.79 -19.66
C THR A 36 -4.42 2.53 -20.37
N THR A 37 -3.69 2.10 -21.41
CA THR A 37 -3.96 0.89 -22.19
C THR A 37 -2.85 -0.13 -22.05
N VAL A 38 -3.13 -1.40 -22.41
CA VAL A 38 -2.09 -2.43 -22.48
C VAL A 38 -0.98 -2.03 -23.48
N ALA A 39 -1.32 -1.29 -24.55
CA ALA A 39 -0.33 -0.78 -25.50
C ALA A 39 0.66 0.20 -24.86
N ASP A 40 0.17 1.06 -23.95
CA ASP A 40 1.03 1.98 -23.21
C ASP A 40 1.96 1.24 -22.27
N VAL A 41 1.41 0.30 -21.50
CA VAL A 41 2.17 -0.51 -20.55
C VAL A 41 3.30 -1.27 -21.25
N VAL A 42 3.02 -1.96 -22.36
CA VAL A 42 4.07 -2.72 -23.06
C VAL A 42 5.09 -1.82 -23.73
N ARG A 43 4.69 -0.64 -24.22
CA ARG A 43 5.59 0.37 -24.78
C ARG A 43 6.57 0.88 -23.71
N ILE A 44 6.06 1.26 -22.53
CA ILE A 44 6.88 1.77 -21.41
C ILE A 44 7.79 0.65 -20.88
N ALA A 45 7.27 -0.57 -20.67
CA ALA A 45 8.01 -1.73 -20.21
C ALA A 45 9.02 -2.27 -21.24
N ARG A 46 9.01 -1.73 -22.47
CA ARG A 46 9.82 -2.21 -23.62
C ARG A 46 9.68 -3.71 -23.84
N THR A 47 8.43 -4.16 -23.90
CA THR A 47 8.09 -5.57 -24.11
C THR A 47 6.95 -5.75 -25.12
N SER A 48 6.48 -6.98 -25.34
CA SER A 48 5.40 -7.30 -26.28
C SER A 48 4.06 -7.46 -25.56
N ARG A 49 2.94 -7.29 -26.31
CA ARG A 49 1.60 -7.66 -25.84
C ARG A 49 1.51 -9.14 -25.44
N ARG A 50 2.20 -10.01 -26.15
CA ARG A 50 2.28 -11.43 -25.81
C ARG A 50 2.87 -11.63 -24.42
N THR A 51 4.01 -10.99 -24.13
CA THR A 51 4.63 -11.04 -22.80
C THR A 51 3.71 -10.48 -21.72
N PHE A 52 2.94 -9.43 -22.02
CA PHE A 52 1.94 -8.92 -21.08
C PHE A 52 0.93 -10.00 -20.70
N TYR A 53 0.33 -10.65 -21.71
CA TYR A 53 -0.69 -11.69 -21.50
C TYR A 53 -0.14 -13.02 -20.95
N GLU A 54 1.18 -13.22 -20.97
CA GLU A 54 1.85 -14.30 -20.22
C GLU A 54 1.87 -14.06 -18.70
N HIS A 55 1.69 -12.79 -18.25
CA HIS A 55 1.75 -12.38 -16.84
C HIS A 55 0.42 -11.90 -16.26
N PHE A 56 -0.43 -11.31 -17.08
CA PHE A 56 -1.70 -10.71 -16.68
C PHE A 56 -2.79 -11.05 -17.68
N GLU A 57 -3.94 -11.46 -17.18
CA GLU A 57 -5.11 -11.79 -18.01
C GLU A 57 -5.59 -10.55 -18.78
N ASP A 58 -5.60 -9.40 -18.11
CA ASP A 58 -6.03 -8.13 -18.65
C ASP A 58 -5.32 -6.95 -17.97
N ARG A 59 -5.73 -5.74 -18.35
CA ARG A 59 -5.24 -4.49 -17.78
C ARG A 59 -5.58 -4.36 -16.29
N ASP A 60 -6.77 -4.80 -15.91
CA ASP A 60 -7.29 -4.67 -14.56
C ASP A 60 -6.52 -5.60 -13.60
N ALA A 61 -6.16 -6.82 -14.06
CA ALA A 61 -5.28 -7.72 -13.31
C ALA A 61 -3.88 -7.12 -13.06
N CYS A 62 -3.33 -6.41 -14.05
CA CYS A 62 -2.07 -5.69 -13.88
C CYS A 62 -2.20 -4.52 -12.88
N PHE A 63 -3.31 -3.80 -12.92
CA PHE A 63 -3.61 -2.71 -11.99
C PHE A 63 -3.79 -3.21 -10.55
N LEU A 64 -4.48 -4.33 -10.35
CA LEU A 64 -4.61 -4.97 -9.04
C LEU A 64 -3.24 -5.42 -8.50
N ALA A 65 -2.38 -5.96 -9.36
CA ALA A 65 -1.02 -6.30 -8.96
C ALA A 65 -0.16 -5.08 -8.59
N LEU A 66 -0.37 -3.94 -9.27
CA LEU A 66 0.26 -2.68 -8.89
C LEU A 66 -0.27 -2.20 -7.53
N PHE A 67 -1.57 -2.31 -7.29
CA PHE A 67 -2.16 -1.96 -6.00
C PHE A 67 -1.54 -2.77 -4.87
N ASP A 68 -1.38 -4.09 -5.04
CA ASP A 68 -0.71 -4.95 -4.06
C ASP A 68 0.75 -4.51 -3.84
N ALA A 69 1.51 -4.31 -4.92
CA ALA A 69 2.93 -3.95 -4.84
C ALA A 69 3.17 -2.61 -4.10
N VAL A 70 2.35 -1.60 -4.37
CA VAL A 70 2.45 -0.29 -3.70
C VAL A 70 2.12 -0.40 -2.21
N ASN A 71 1.11 -1.20 -1.85
CA ASN A 71 0.78 -1.41 -0.43
C ASN A 71 1.85 -2.25 0.29
N ASP A 72 2.44 -3.24 -0.39
CA ASP A 72 3.57 -4.02 0.16
C ASP A 72 4.78 -3.13 0.45
N GLU A 73 5.13 -2.26 -0.48
CA GLU A 73 6.21 -1.30 -0.31
C GLU A 73 5.90 -0.31 0.84
N THR A 74 4.68 0.22 0.90
CA THR A 74 4.25 1.10 2.00
C THR A 74 4.37 0.40 3.36
N MET A 75 3.94 -0.85 3.48
CA MET A 75 4.08 -1.63 4.71
C MET A 75 5.55 -1.85 5.10
N GLN A 76 6.41 -2.12 4.12
CA GLN A 76 7.85 -2.26 4.35
C GLN A 76 8.48 -0.95 4.83
N GLN A 77 8.09 0.19 4.24
CA GLN A 77 8.56 1.52 4.66
C GLN A 77 8.14 1.84 6.09
N ILE A 78 6.89 1.55 6.46
CA ILE A 78 6.39 1.72 7.83
C ILE A 78 7.18 0.84 8.80
N ALA A 79 7.34 -0.45 8.49
CA ALA A 79 8.08 -1.39 9.34
C ALA A 79 9.54 -0.98 9.52
N ALA A 80 10.18 -0.43 8.48
CA ALA A 80 11.55 0.04 8.54
C ALA A 80 11.71 1.36 9.32
N ALA A 81 10.67 2.20 9.37
CA ALA A 81 10.69 3.48 10.08
C ALA A 81 10.51 3.31 11.60
N VAL A 82 9.76 2.29 12.04
CA VAL A 82 9.48 2.06 13.46
C VAL A 82 10.68 1.42 14.16
N ARG A 83 11.04 1.98 15.32
CA ARG A 83 12.10 1.49 16.19
C ARG A 83 11.48 0.99 17.52
N PRO A 84 11.43 -0.34 17.75
CA PRO A 84 10.74 -0.91 18.92
C PRO A 84 11.30 -0.45 20.27
N GLU A 85 12.57 -0.05 20.31
CA GLU A 85 13.27 0.46 21.50
C GLU A 85 12.95 1.92 21.83
N ARG A 86 12.29 2.65 20.94
CA ARG A 86 11.90 4.06 21.16
C ARG A 86 10.56 4.15 21.89
N PRO A 87 10.26 5.27 22.56
CA PRO A 87 8.95 5.49 23.17
C PRO A 87 7.80 5.25 22.19
N MET A 88 6.69 4.72 22.68
CA MET A 88 5.52 4.38 21.84
C MET A 88 5.04 5.57 20.99
N ASP A 89 5.07 6.78 21.57
CA ASP A 89 4.67 7.99 20.87
C ASP A 89 5.55 8.27 19.63
N GLU A 90 6.85 8.05 19.74
CA GLU A 90 7.78 8.18 18.62
C GLU A 90 7.59 7.08 17.58
N GLN A 91 7.25 5.88 18.01
CA GLN A 91 6.93 4.77 17.09
C GLN A 91 5.68 5.10 16.26
N VAL A 92 4.63 5.63 16.91
CA VAL A 92 3.39 6.05 16.22
C VAL A 92 3.68 7.19 15.25
N ASP A 93 4.43 8.21 15.65
CA ASP A 93 4.78 9.34 14.80
C ASP A 93 5.57 8.88 13.56
N SER A 94 6.56 7.99 13.75
CA SER A 94 7.36 7.43 12.66
C SER A 94 6.51 6.61 11.68
N ALA A 95 5.60 5.77 12.19
CA ALA A 95 4.69 4.98 11.37
C ALA A 95 3.74 5.87 10.54
N LEU A 96 3.14 6.88 11.18
CA LEU A 96 2.24 7.83 10.51
C LEU A 96 2.99 8.64 9.45
N GLN A 97 4.19 9.13 9.77
CA GLN A 97 5.01 9.87 8.81
C GLN A 97 5.33 9.01 7.58
N ALA A 98 5.81 7.79 7.76
CA ALA A 98 6.12 6.88 6.66
C ALA A 98 4.88 6.59 5.79
N TYR A 99 3.71 6.38 6.40
CA TYR A 99 2.46 6.20 5.68
C TYR A 99 2.09 7.45 4.86
N MET A 100 2.19 8.65 5.45
CA MET A 100 1.86 9.90 4.77
C MET A 100 2.82 10.17 3.60
N GLU A 101 4.12 9.92 3.78
CA GLU A 101 5.13 10.05 2.73
C GLU A 101 4.83 9.14 1.54
N ALA A 102 4.47 7.87 1.80
CA ALA A 102 4.09 6.93 0.77
C ALA A 102 2.87 7.41 -0.04
N VAL A 103 1.81 7.86 0.66
CA VAL A 103 0.57 8.32 0.01
C VAL A 103 0.78 9.64 -0.76
N THR A 104 1.56 10.57 -0.23
CA THR A 104 1.79 11.88 -0.86
C THR A 104 2.85 11.84 -1.95
N GLY A 105 3.73 10.84 -1.95
CA GLY A 105 4.75 10.65 -2.98
C GLY A 105 4.15 10.39 -4.37
N HIS A 106 3.00 9.71 -4.44
CA HIS A 106 2.34 9.32 -5.69
C HIS A 106 0.83 9.65 -5.69
N PRO A 107 0.44 10.93 -5.60
CA PRO A 107 -0.95 11.32 -5.36
C PRO A 107 -1.90 10.98 -6.50
N LYS A 108 -1.43 10.92 -7.76
CA LYS A 108 -2.27 10.49 -8.89
C LYS A 108 -2.54 8.99 -8.86
N LEU A 109 -1.52 8.20 -8.48
CA LEU A 109 -1.65 6.75 -8.35
C LEU A 109 -2.65 6.40 -7.24
N TYR A 110 -2.49 6.98 -6.05
CA TYR A 110 -3.44 6.78 -4.94
C TYR A 110 -4.86 7.21 -5.29
N ARG A 111 -5.03 8.35 -5.97
CA ARG A 111 -6.37 8.77 -6.47
C ARG A 111 -6.96 7.77 -7.46
N SER A 112 -6.14 7.15 -8.30
CA SER A 112 -6.59 6.10 -9.22
C SER A 112 -7.07 4.86 -8.44
N PHE A 113 -6.35 4.44 -7.42
CA PHE A 113 -6.79 3.34 -6.55
C PHE A 113 -8.15 3.64 -5.90
N VAL A 114 -8.30 4.81 -5.29
CA VAL A 114 -9.55 5.21 -4.63
C VAL A 114 -10.74 5.22 -5.59
N ARG A 115 -10.54 5.71 -6.82
CA ARG A 115 -11.63 5.89 -7.80
C ARG A 115 -11.99 4.62 -8.54
N GLU A 116 -10.99 3.81 -8.89
CA GLU A 116 -11.17 2.75 -9.89
C GLU A 116 -11.34 1.36 -9.26
N LEU A 117 -10.75 1.09 -8.07
CA LEU A 117 -10.91 -0.21 -7.40
C LEU A 117 -12.37 -0.64 -7.20
N PRO A 118 -13.29 0.27 -6.73
CA PRO A 118 -14.69 -0.12 -6.59
C PRO A 118 -15.36 -0.54 -7.90
N GLY A 119 -14.89 0.02 -9.03
CA GLY A 119 -15.39 -0.31 -10.37
C GLY A 119 -14.92 -1.67 -10.90
N LEU A 120 -13.93 -2.30 -10.27
CA LEU A 120 -13.44 -3.64 -10.63
C LEU A 120 -14.26 -4.78 -9.98
N GLY A 121 -15.40 -4.45 -9.38
CA GLY A 121 -16.32 -5.43 -8.79
C GLY A 121 -15.72 -6.18 -7.62
N GLN A 122 -16.03 -7.49 -7.52
CA GLN A 122 -15.62 -8.32 -6.39
C GLN A 122 -14.09 -8.40 -6.25
N ALA A 123 -13.36 -8.51 -7.35
CA ALA A 123 -11.90 -8.59 -7.31
C ALA A 123 -11.24 -7.34 -6.68
N GLY A 124 -11.75 -6.14 -6.98
CA GLY A 124 -11.29 -4.91 -6.37
C GLY A 124 -11.62 -4.82 -4.88
N SER A 125 -12.85 -5.23 -4.51
CA SER A 125 -13.30 -5.25 -3.11
C SER A 125 -12.49 -6.23 -2.25
N ASP A 126 -12.27 -7.45 -2.73
CA ASP A 126 -11.49 -8.46 -2.02
C ASP A 126 -10.05 -8.02 -1.79
N ARG A 127 -9.43 -7.38 -2.81
CA ARG A 127 -8.07 -6.84 -2.67
C ARG A 127 -8.01 -5.72 -1.64
N GLN A 128 -9.00 -4.83 -1.64
CA GLN A 128 -9.07 -3.75 -0.67
C GLN A 128 -9.20 -4.27 0.76
N LEU A 129 -10.08 -5.25 1.00
CA LEU A 129 -10.24 -5.89 2.31
C LEU A 129 -8.95 -6.57 2.76
N ALA A 130 -8.35 -7.39 1.89
CA ALA A 130 -7.09 -8.08 2.20
C ALA A 130 -5.96 -7.10 2.57
N VAL A 131 -5.86 -5.95 1.90
CA VAL A 131 -4.87 -4.93 2.23
C VAL A 131 -5.15 -4.30 3.60
N ILE A 132 -6.41 -3.99 3.94
CA ILE A 132 -6.77 -3.47 5.27
C ILE A 132 -6.38 -4.46 6.37
N GLU A 133 -6.68 -5.75 6.21
CA GLU A 133 -6.32 -6.80 7.16
C GLU A 133 -4.80 -6.93 7.33
N ARG A 134 -4.04 -6.82 6.25
CA ARG A 134 -2.58 -6.88 6.28
C ARG A 134 -1.95 -5.66 7.00
N PHE A 135 -2.47 -4.45 6.79
CA PHE A 135 -2.04 -3.28 7.55
C PHE A 135 -2.42 -3.39 9.04
N ALA A 136 -3.60 -3.93 9.33
CA ALA A 136 -4.03 -4.18 10.71
C ALA A 136 -3.10 -5.19 11.41
N GLN A 137 -2.72 -6.26 10.73
CA GLN A 137 -1.75 -7.23 11.25
C GLN A 137 -0.38 -6.60 11.46
N LEU A 138 0.12 -5.80 10.50
CA LEU A 138 1.38 -5.05 10.66
C LEU A 138 1.32 -4.16 11.92
N LEU A 139 0.23 -3.45 12.15
CA LEU A 139 0.07 -2.60 13.33
C LEU A 139 0.12 -3.41 14.62
N ILE A 140 -0.54 -4.57 14.66
CA ILE A 140 -0.48 -5.50 15.80
C ILE A 140 0.96 -5.95 16.05
N ASP A 141 1.66 -6.37 15.00
CA ASP A 141 3.04 -6.87 15.09
C ASP A 141 4.01 -5.78 15.59
N LEU A 142 3.83 -4.54 15.14
CA LEU A 142 4.62 -3.39 15.61
C LEU A 142 4.38 -3.10 17.08
N VAL A 143 3.12 -3.07 17.53
CA VAL A 143 2.75 -2.87 18.95
C VAL A 143 3.33 -3.99 19.81
N GLU A 144 3.22 -5.24 19.40
CA GLU A 144 3.78 -6.38 20.12
C GLU A 144 5.31 -6.35 20.16
N SER A 145 5.96 -5.90 19.09
CA SER A 145 7.41 -5.71 19.06
C SER A 145 7.86 -4.65 20.06
N GLY A 146 7.16 -3.49 20.11
CA GLY A 146 7.41 -2.43 21.09
C GLY A 146 7.23 -2.90 22.52
N ARG A 147 6.16 -3.67 22.79
CA ARG A 147 5.89 -4.25 24.14
C ARG A 147 6.98 -5.23 24.58
N ARG A 148 7.50 -6.04 23.66
CA ARG A 148 8.63 -6.94 23.97
C ARG A 148 9.94 -6.22 24.23
N ALA A 149 10.19 -5.14 23.49
CA ALA A 149 11.41 -4.33 23.66
C ALA A 149 11.36 -3.48 24.93
N GLN A 150 10.16 -3.14 25.43
CA GLN A 150 9.93 -2.28 26.60
C GLN A 150 8.94 -2.94 27.57
N PRO A 151 9.39 -3.90 28.40
CA PRO A 151 8.50 -4.65 29.32
C PRO A 151 7.73 -3.76 30.32
N ASP A 152 8.26 -2.59 30.65
CA ASP A 152 7.63 -1.63 31.56
C ASP A 152 6.56 -0.77 30.86
N LEU A 153 6.40 -0.92 29.54
CA LEU A 153 5.41 -0.19 28.77
C LEU A 153 4.00 -0.70 29.11
N VAL A 154 3.17 0.16 29.68
CA VAL A 154 1.76 -0.12 29.96
C VAL A 154 0.95 0.03 28.67
N ALA A 155 1.17 -0.88 27.71
CA ALA A 155 0.38 -0.96 26.51
C ALA A 155 -0.44 -2.27 26.52
N ARG A 156 -1.72 -2.19 26.17
CA ARG A 156 -2.58 -3.38 26.02
C ARG A 156 -2.32 -4.07 24.68
N PRO A 157 -2.54 -5.41 24.59
CA PRO A 157 -2.56 -6.08 23.29
C PRO A 157 -3.60 -5.43 22.39
N LEU A 158 -3.22 -5.13 21.15
CA LEU A 158 -4.13 -4.57 20.17
C LEU A 158 -4.97 -5.67 19.54
N SER A 159 -6.30 -5.57 19.62
CA SER A 159 -7.19 -6.52 18.92
C SER A 159 -7.23 -6.23 17.41
N MET A 160 -7.58 -7.24 16.62
CA MET A 160 -7.77 -7.08 15.17
C MET A 160 -8.82 -6.01 14.85
N ASP A 161 -9.93 -5.97 15.56
CA ASP A 161 -11.01 -4.99 15.35
C ASP A 161 -10.53 -3.56 15.61
N ALA A 162 -9.77 -3.34 16.69
CA ALA A 162 -9.19 -2.03 16.99
C ALA A 162 -8.13 -1.62 15.94
N ALA A 163 -7.31 -2.56 15.47
CA ALA A 163 -6.34 -2.32 14.41
C ALA A 163 -7.04 -1.95 13.09
N ILE A 164 -8.11 -2.67 12.72
CA ILE A 164 -8.92 -2.35 11.52
C ILE A 164 -9.55 -0.95 11.65
N MET A 165 -10.07 -0.58 12.82
CA MET A 165 -10.63 0.77 13.05
C MET A 165 -9.58 1.86 12.85
N ILE A 166 -8.37 1.67 13.39
CA ILE A 166 -7.27 2.63 13.23
C ILE A 166 -6.87 2.74 11.75
N VAL A 167 -6.59 1.62 11.12
CA VAL A 167 -6.15 1.57 9.70
C VAL A 167 -7.25 2.10 8.78
N GLY A 168 -8.50 1.69 8.98
CA GLY A 168 -9.64 2.17 8.19
C GLY A 168 -9.87 3.66 8.35
N GLY A 169 -9.79 4.17 9.58
CA GLY A 169 -9.92 5.60 9.87
C GLY A 169 -8.82 6.44 9.21
N LEU A 170 -7.56 6.02 9.32
CA LEU A 170 -6.41 6.69 8.68
C LEU A 170 -6.54 6.67 7.15
N ARG A 171 -6.93 5.52 6.57
CA ARG A 171 -7.17 5.40 5.14
C ARG A 171 -8.27 6.36 4.68
N GLU A 172 -9.40 6.42 5.40
CA GLU A 172 -10.50 7.29 5.04
C GLU A 172 -10.13 8.77 5.13
N LEU A 173 -9.38 9.16 6.15
CA LEU A 173 -8.83 10.50 6.26
C LEU A 173 -7.89 10.84 5.09
N ALA A 174 -7.05 9.90 4.66
CA ALA A 174 -6.20 10.05 3.49
C ALA A 174 -7.03 10.22 2.21
N VAL A 175 -8.06 9.39 2.00
CA VAL A 175 -8.98 9.47 0.86
C VAL A 175 -9.66 10.84 0.79
N ILE A 176 -10.26 11.28 1.90
CA ILE A 176 -10.94 12.58 2.00
C ILE A 176 -9.97 13.73 1.72
N SER A 177 -8.78 13.68 2.28
CA SER A 177 -7.75 14.71 2.06
C SER A 177 -7.33 14.80 0.60
N LEU A 178 -7.06 13.67 -0.04
CA LEU A 178 -6.71 13.61 -1.46
C LEU A 178 -7.85 14.11 -2.37
N GLN A 179 -9.11 13.81 -2.03
CA GLN A 179 -10.28 14.29 -2.78
C GLN A 179 -10.44 15.80 -2.68
N HIS A 180 -10.16 16.40 -1.53
CA HIS A 180 -10.25 17.84 -1.30
C HIS A 180 -8.96 18.60 -1.65
N GLY A 181 -7.92 17.91 -2.15
CA GLY A 181 -6.62 18.51 -2.47
C GLY A 181 -5.85 19.01 -1.25
N ARG A 182 -6.15 18.47 -0.05
CA ARG A 182 -5.43 18.79 1.18
C ARG A 182 -4.11 18.01 1.22
N ASP A 183 -3.08 18.63 1.77
CA ASP A 183 -1.84 17.91 2.09
C ASP A 183 -2.09 17.00 3.30
N LEU A 184 -1.75 15.72 3.18
CA LEU A 184 -1.84 14.79 4.30
C LEU A 184 -0.89 15.16 5.45
N ARG A 185 0.18 15.90 5.15
CA ARG A 185 1.09 16.46 6.16
C ARG A 185 0.41 17.49 7.09
N ASP A 186 -0.73 18.03 6.65
CA ASP A 186 -1.57 18.92 7.44
C ASP A 186 -2.62 18.17 8.27
N LEU A 187 -2.58 16.82 8.30
CA LEU A 187 -3.45 16.04 9.18
C LEU A 187 -3.22 16.54 10.62
N PRO A 188 -4.29 16.96 11.32
CA PRO A 188 -4.14 17.60 12.61
C PRO A 188 -3.34 16.74 13.58
N ALA A 189 -2.51 17.35 14.40
CA ALA A 189 -1.83 16.68 15.53
C ALA A 189 -2.80 15.85 16.38
N SER A 190 -4.10 16.22 16.39
CA SER A 190 -5.19 15.44 16.98
C SER A 190 -5.34 14.03 16.42
N THR A 191 -5.04 13.77 15.14
CA THR A 191 -5.11 12.40 14.57
C THR A 191 -4.02 11.51 15.17
N GLY A 192 -2.79 12.00 15.25
CA GLY A 192 -1.70 11.29 15.92
C GLY A 192 -1.98 11.08 17.40
N ALA A 193 -2.46 12.12 18.10
CA ALA A 193 -2.85 12.04 19.51
C ALA A 193 -3.98 11.00 19.73
N MET A 194 -4.96 10.92 18.82
CA MET A 194 -6.05 9.95 18.90
C MET A 194 -5.54 8.51 18.72
N VAL A 195 -4.66 8.26 17.76
CA VAL A 195 -4.03 6.94 17.56
C VAL A 195 -3.23 6.55 18.81
N LYS A 196 -2.43 7.47 19.37
CA LYS A 196 -1.66 7.25 20.59
C LYS A 196 -2.57 6.93 21.78
N ALA A 197 -3.69 7.66 21.94
CA ALA A 197 -4.66 7.41 23.01
C ALA A 197 -5.35 6.03 22.86
N LEU A 198 -5.67 5.61 21.64
CA LEU A 198 -6.22 4.27 21.38
C LEU A 198 -5.21 3.17 21.74
N LEU A 199 -3.94 3.34 21.38
CA LEU A 199 -2.89 2.35 21.64
C LEU A 199 -2.49 2.30 23.13
N SER A 200 -2.52 3.42 23.85
CA SER A 200 -2.25 3.47 25.30
C SER A 200 -3.41 2.94 26.17
N GLY A 201 -4.58 2.67 25.57
CA GLY A 201 -5.78 2.26 26.30
C GLY A 201 -6.44 3.39 27.10
N ALA A 202 -6.07 4.65 26.86
CA ALA A 202 -6.61 5.81 27.56
C ALA A 202 -8.10 6.11 27.21
N LEU A 203 -8.66 5.45 26.21
CA LEU A 203 -10.03 5.61 25.75
C LEU A 203 -10.93 4.38 26.04
N LEU A 204 -10.41 3.39 26.74
CA LEU A 204 -11.13 2.18 27.19
C LEU A 204 -11.04 2.07 28.73
#